data_0125528d6c99d82be635eebce805b8d0
#
_entry.id   0125528d6c99d82be635eebce805b8d0
#
_cell.length_a   1.000
_cell.length_b   1.000
_cell.length_c   1.000
_cell.angle_alpha   90.00
_cell.angle_beta   90.00
_cell.angle_gamma   90.00
#
_symmetry.space_group_name_H-M   'P 1'
#
loop_
_entity.id
_entity.type
_entity.pdbx_description
1 polymer ?
#
loop_
_entity_poly.entity_id
_entity_poly.type
_entity_poly.pdbx_seq_one_letter_code
_entity_poly.pdbx_strand_id
1 'polypeptide(L)'
;GGTAAILYLIFSEYSGVRNIWLLLCGAPFVVIFFVIFTIFSLYTRFGKPLGEIFNAIDSVAEGNLSVRVPEDNSPQFQELIKRFNKMVSELERADQQRRNLTSDIAHELRTPLHIIQGNLEGIVDGVYEPTTEHINNTLDETKLLARLVNDLQTLSLAETGQLPLHPTRFLLADLLT
;
A
#
# COMPACT_ATOMS: atom_id res chain seq x y z
N GLY A 1 83.04 -27.15 1.07
CA GLY A 1 81.90 -27.73 1.82
C GLY A 1 81.34 -26.84 2.94
N GLY A 2 82.16 -25.97 3.55
CA GLY A 2 81.73 -25.17 4.72
C GLY A 2 80.80 -24.03 4.41
N THR A 3 80.91 -23.39 3.26
CA THR A 3 80.10 -22.25 2.88
C THR A 3 78.63 -22.62 2.62
N ALA A 4 78.39 -23.80 2.06
CA ALA A 4 77.01 -24.30 1.82
C ALA A 4 76.31 -24.65 3.14
N ALA A 5 77.04 -25.19 4.12
CA ALA A 5 76.48 -25.51 5.42
C ALA A 5 76.17 -24.27 6.26
N ILE A 6 77.00 -23.23 6.18
CA ILE A 6 76.76 -21.94 6.85
C ILE A 6 75.55 -21.23 6.20
N LEU A 7 75.45 -21.20 4.86
CA LEU A 7 74.31 -20.68 4.12
C LEU A 7 72.99 -21.44 4.44
N TYR A 8 73.09 -22.79 4.57
CA TYR A 8 71.92 -23.62 4.93
C TYR A 8 71.47 -23.33 6.38
N LEU A 9 72.38 -23.18 7.33
CA LEU A 9 72.06 -22.85 8.72
C LEU A 9 71.48 -21.45 8.84
N ILE A 10 72.04 -20.45 8.15
CA ILE A 10 71.48 -19.09 8.10
C ILE A 10 70.06 -19.12 7.47
N PHE A 11 69.87 -19.89 6.37
CA PHE A 11 68.60 -19.99 5.70
C PHE A 11 67.56 -20.79 6.49
N SER A 12 67.97 -21.78 7.29
CA SER A 12 67.06 -22.56 8.16
C SER A 12 66.64 -21.77 9.40
N GLU A 13 67.55 -20.94 9.96
CA GLU A 13 67.20 -20.03 11.04
C GLU A 13 66.29 -18.88 10.55
N TYR A 14 66.45 -18.44 9.28
CA TYR A 14 65.57 -17.46 8.63
C TYR A 14 64.16 -18.01 8.28
N SER A 15 63.97 -19.34 8.29
CA SER A 15 62.63 -19.91 8.05
C SER A 15 61.64 -19.57 9.13
N GLY A 16 62.07 -19.46 10.38
CA GLY A 16 61.24 -18.98 11.51
C GLY A 16 60.86 -17.54 11.38
N VAL A 17 61.76 -16.66 10.97
CA VAL A 17 61.55 -15.25 10.76
C VAL A 17 60.61 -15.04 9.54
N ARG A 18 60.75 -15.82 8.48
CA ARG A 18 59.87 -15.75 7.31
C ARG A 18 58.42 -16.10 7.68
N ASN A 19 58.23 -17.12 8.50
CA ASN A 19 56.90 -17.50 8.98
C ASN A 19 56.27 -16.45 9.88
N ILE A 20 57.08 -15.76 10.74
CA ILE A 20 56.65 -14.66 11.56
C ILE A 20 56.25 -13.46 10.68
N TRP A 21 57.03 -13.15 9.64
CA TRP A 21 56.70 -12.08 8.68
C TRP A 21 55.41 -12.38 7.88
N LEU A 22 55.22 -13.62 7.45
CA LEU A 22 54.00 -14.04 6.78
C LEU A 22 52.77 -13.91 7.71
N LEU A 23 52.94 -14.22 9.00
CA LEU A 23 51.86 -14.06 9.98
C LEU A 23 51.62 -12.58 10.28
N LEU A 24 52.68 -11.76 10.47
CA LEU A 24 52.56 -10.32 10.76
C LEU A 24 51.97 -9.53 9.57
N CYS A 25 52.35 -9.84 8.34
CA CYS A 25 51.87 -9.17 7.16
C CYS A 25 50.54 -9.79 6.64
N GLY A 26 50.36 -11.10 6.76
CA GLY A 26 49.18 -11.81 6.28
C GLY A 26 47.96 -11.69 7.20
N ALA A 27 48.18 -11.70 8.52
CA ALA A 27 47.08 -11.64 9.49
C ALA A 27 46.21 -10.37 9.33
N PRO A 28 46.74 -9.16 9.13
CA PRO A 28 45.87 -8.00 8.92
C PRO A 28 45.04 -8.07 7.63
N PHE A 29 45.58 -8.67 6.56
CA PHE A 29 44.78 -8.87 5.33
C PHE A 29 43.63 -9.83 5.53
N VAL A 30 43.84 -10.89 6.29
CA VAL A 30 42.79 -11.85 6.64
C VAL A 30 41.72 -11.18 7.52
N VAL A 31 42.14 -10.40 8.52
CA VAL A 31 41.22 -9.66 9.37
C VAL A 31 40.40 -8.65 8.54
N ILE A 32 41.05 -7.86 7.68
CA ILE A 32 40.37 -6.90 6.80
C ILE A 32 39.39 -7.61 5.89
N PHE A 33 39.78 -8.74 5.29
CA PHE A 33 38.90 -9.55 4.45
C PHE A 33 37.66 -10.01 5.22
N PHE A 34 37.85 -10.54 6.44
CA PHE A 34 36.73 -10.96 7.28
C PHE A 34 35.82 -9.79 7.69
N VAL A 35 36.39 -8.63 8.00
CA VAL A 35 35.61 -7.44 8.33
C VAL A 35 34.79 -6.98 7.13
N ILE A 36 35.39 -6.87 5.95
CA ILE A 36 34.69 -6.49 4.72
C ILE A 36 33.61 -7.51 4.38
N PHE A 37 33.93 -8.80 4.47
CA PHE A 37 32.96 -9.88 4.23
C PHE A 37 31.78 -9.82 5.20
N THR A 38 32.05 -9.55 6.48
CA THR A 38 31.00 -9.42 7.51
C THR A 38 30.12 -8.22 7.24
N ILE A 39 30.70 -7.05 6.95
CA ILE A 39 29.95 -5.83 6.61
C ILE A 39 29.11 -6.05 5.36
N PHE A 40 29.66 -6.64 4.32
CA PHE A 40 28.94 -6.95 3.09
C PHE A 40 27.78 -7.94 3.35
N SER A 41 28.03 -8.98 4.15
CA SER A 41 27.01 -9.96 4.54
C SER A 41 25.88 -9.33 5.36
N LEU A 42 26.20 -8.45 6.32
CA LEU A 42 25.20 -7.71 7.08
C LEU A 42 24.39 -6.76 6.17
N TYR A 43 25.06 -6.04 5.29
CA TYR A 43 24.38 -5.14 4.35
C TYR A 43 23.40 -5.88 3.45
N THR A 44 23.81 -6.98 2.84
CA THR A 44 22.93 -7.77 1.97
C THR A 44 21.79 -8.44 2.73
N ARG A 45 22.04 -8.85 3.97
CA ARG A 45 21.07 -9.57 4.79
C ARG A 45 20.04 -8.65 5.48
N PHE A 46 20.44 -7.43 5.83
CA PHE A 46 19.60 -6.50 6.60
C PHE A 46 19.40 -5.15 5.90
N GLY A 47 20.47 -4.54 5.39
CA GLY A 47 20.41 -3.19 4.83
C GLY A 47 19.57 -3.10 3.56
N LYS A 48 19.79 -4.03 2.62
CA LYS A 48 19.06 -4.04 1.34
C LYS A 48 17.55 -4.27 1.53
N PRO A 49 17.08 -5.30 2.28
CA PRO A 49 15.64 -5.52 2.48
C PRO A 49 14.95 -4.38 3.21
N LEU A 50 15.60 -3.78 4.20
CA LEU A 50 15.06 -2.61 4.90
C LEU A 50 14.90 -1.43 3.94
N GLY A 51 15.90 -1.16 3.09
CA GLY A 51 15.82 -0.13 2.07
C GLY A 51 14.66 -0.34 1.09
N GLU A 52 14.43 -1.58 0.66
CA GLU A 52 13.30 -1.93 -0.22
C GLU A 52 11.95 -1.67 0.47
N ILE A 53 11.83 -2.01 1.76
CA ILE A 53 10.61 -1.76 2.54
C ILE A 53 10.38 -0.25 2.69
N PHE A 54 11.40 0.54 3.03
CA PHE A 54 11.26 2.00 3.15
C PHE A 54 10.86 2.65 1.83
N ASN A 55 11.51 2.29 0.73
CA ASN A 55 11.14 2.80 -0.60
C ASN A 55 9.70 2.43 -0.99
N ALA A 56 9.24 1.23 -0.60
CA ALA A 56 7.87 0.81 -0.83
C ALA A 56 6.88 1.60 0.04
N ILE A 57 7.23 1.90 1.29
CA ILE A 57 6.42 2.76 2.19
C ILE A 57 6.29 4.16 1.59
N ASP A 58 7.38 4.76 1.13
CA ASP A 58 7.37 6.07 0.50
C ASP A 58 6.49 6.08 -0.75
N SER A 59 6.60 5.06 -1.59
CA SER A 59 5.75 4.90 -2.78
C SER A 59 4.26 4.79 -2.43
N VAL A 60 3.90 4.06 -1.36
CA VAL A 60 2.53 3.98 -0.86
C VAL A 60 2.05 5.34 -0.34
N ALA A 61 2.90 6.08 0.37
CA ALA A 61 2.59 7.43 0.86
C ALA A 61 2.35 8.42 -0.28
N GLU A 62 3.01 8.23 -1.42
CA GLU A 62 2.78 8.99 -2.66
C GLU A 62 1.53 8.55 -3.44
N GLY A 63 0.81 7.52 -2.95
CA GLY A 63 -0.42 7.02 -3.55
C GLY A 63 -0.25 5.86 -4.53
N ASN A 64 0.96 5.32 -4.70
CA ASN A 64 1.18 4.14 -5.53
C ASN A 64 0.87 2.86 -4.73
N LEU A 65 -0.39 2.44 -4.78
CA LEU A 65 -0.87 1.25 -4.07
C LEU A 65 -0.61 -0.08 -4.82
N SER A 66 0.03 -0.04 -6.00
CA SER A 66 0.41 -1.25 -6.74
C SER A 66 1.79 -1.80 -6.36
N VAL A 67 2.57 -1.05 -5.57
CA VAL A 67 3.90 -1.48 -5.13
C VAL A 67 3.81 -2.71 -4.23
N ARG A 68 4.77 -3.64 -4.41
CA ARG A 68 4.94 -4.83 -3.55
C ARG A 68 6.41 -5.04 -3.27
N VAL A 69 6.73 -5.46 -2.06
CA VAL A 69 8.08 -5.88 -1.69
C VAL A 69 8.23 -7.37 -1.98
N PRO A 70 9.31 -7.79 -2.70
CA PRO A 70 9.56 -9.21 -3.00
C PRO A 70 9.77 -10.04 -1.73
N GLU A 71 9.16 -11.22 -1.67
CA GLU A 71 9.24 -12.11 -0.50
C GLU A 71 10.52 -12.96 -0.44
N ASP A 72 11.29 -13.00 -1.54
CA ASP A 72 12.31 -14.04 -1.77
C ASP A 72 13.62 -13.88 -1.01
N ASN A 73 13.94 -12.71 -0.48
CA ASN A 73 15.34 -12.39 -0.19
C ASN A 73 15.71 -12.29 1.29
N SER A 74 14.78 -12.46 2.23
CA SER A 74 15.10 -12.23 3.64
C SER A 74 14.20 -13.00 4.60
N PRO A 75 14.58 -14.22 4.97
CA PRO A 75 13.80 -15.04 5.91
C PRO A 75 13.46 -14.29 7.22
N GLN A 76 14.34 -13.38 7.65
CA GLN A 76 14.15 -12.57 8.86
C GLN A 76 13.02 -11.53 8.71
N PHE A 77 12.76 -11.04 7.49
CA PHE A 77 11.76 -10.02 7.19
C PHE A 77 10.51 -10.56 6.48
N GLN A 78 10.47 -11.86 6.20
CA GLN A 78 9.40 -12.47 5.42
C GLN A 78 8.01 -12.20 6.02
N GLU A 79 7.86 -12.32 7.32
CA GLU A 79 6.59 -12.04 8.00
C GLU A 79 6.22 -10.54 7.92
N LEU A 80 7.20 -9.65 8.07
CA LEU A 80 7.00 -8.21 7.92
C LEU A 80 6.58 -7.86 6.49
N ILE A 81 7.28 -8.41 5.49
CA ILE A 81 6.98 -8.18 4.06
C ILE A 81 5.58 -8.68 3.72
N LYS A 82 5.19 -9.86 4.19
CA LYS A 82 3.84 -10.40 3.99
C LYS A 82 2.76 -9.50 4.60
N ARG A 83 2.97 -9.03 5.83
CA ARG A 83 2.03 -8.12 6.50
C ARG A 83 1.96 -6.77 5.79
N PHE A 84 3.10 -6.23 5.36
CA PHE A 84 3.15 -5.01 4.56
C PHE A 84 2.40 -5.18 3.24
N ASN A 85 2.71 -6.21 2.44
CA ASN A 85 2.04 -6.48 1.17
C ASN A 85 0.53 -6.68 1.34
N LYS A 86 0.10 -7.35 2.43
CA LYS A 86 -1.32 -7.50 2.77
C LYS A 86 -1.96 -6.15 3.06
N MET A 87 -1.32 -5.32 3.88
CA MET A 87 -1.82 -3.98 4.20
C MET A 87 -1.99 -3.14 2.92
N VAL A 88 -1.00 -3.14 2.03
CA VAL A 88 -1.08 -2.41 0.74
C VAL A 88 -2.22 -2.96 -0.12
N SER A 89 -2.43 -4.28 -0.14
CA SER A 89 -3.56 -4.88 -0.87
C SER A 89 -4.92 -4.46 -0.32
N GLU A 90 -5.06 -4.33 1.00
CA GLU A 90 -6.30 -3.85 1.61
C GLU A 90 -6.53 -2.35 1.32
N LEU A 91 -5.46 -1.53 1.32
CA LEU A 91 -5.54 -0.14 0.92
C LEU A 91 -5.93 0.02 -0.56
N GLU A 92 -5.34 -0.77 -1.45
CA GLU A 92 -5.68 -0.78 -2.87
C GLU A 92 -7.15 -1.14 -3.11
N ARG A 93 -7.65 -2.17 -2.41
CA ARG A 93 -9.07 -2.56 -2.46
C ARG A 93 -9.99 -1.45 -1.95
N ALA A 94 -9.65 -0.84 -0.82
CA ALA A 94 -10.43 0.25 -0.25
C ALA A 94 -10.47 1.47 -1.19
N ASP A 95 -9.35 1.84 -1.81
CA ASP A 95 -9.31 2.93 -2.78
C ASP A 95 -10.13 2.61 -4.04
N GLN A 96 -10.02 1.38 -4.56
CA GLN A 96 -10.83 0.95 -5.70
C GLN A 96 -12.34 0.94 -5.38
N GLN A 97 -12.74 0.48 -4.21
CA GLN A 97 -14.14 0.51 -3.76
C GLN A 97 -14.64 1.96 -3.66
N ARG A 98 -13.82 2.87 -3.10
CA ARG A 98 -14.14 4.29 -3.03
C ARG A 98 -14.32 4.92 -4.42
N ARG A 99 -13.45 4.60 -5.39
CA ARG A 99 -13.56 5.08 -6.77
C ARG A 99 -14.82 4.57 -7.45
N ASN A 100 -15.11 3.27 -7.29
CA ASN A 100 -16.31 2.66 -7.85
C ASN A 100 -17.57 3.34 -7.27
N LEU A 101 -17.65 3.47 -5.94
CA LEU A 101 -18.77 4.13 -5.27
C LEU A 101 -18.96 5.57 -5.79
N THR A 102 -17.87 6.34 -5.92
CA THR A 102 -17.95 7.70 -6.45
C THR A 102 -18.47 7.71 -7.91
N SER A 103 -18.04 6.77 -8.73
CA SER A 103 -18.50 6.62 -10.10
C SER A 103 -19.99 6.26 -10.16
N ASP A 104 -20.42 5.29 -9.35
CA ASP A 104 -21.82 4.83 -9.29
C ASP A 104 -22.73 5.97 -8.84
N ILE A 105 -22.35 6.71 -7.79
CA ILE A 105 -23.06 7.91 -7.32
C ILE A 105 -23.21 8.93 -8.46
N ALA A 106 -22.12 9.23 -9.18
CA ALA A 106 -22.16 10.17 -10.28
C ALA A 106 -23.12 9.75 -11.41
N HIS A 107 -23.18 8.43 -11.67
CA HIS A 107 -24.12 7.89 -12.66
C HIS A 107 -25.57 7.96 -12.17
N GLU A 108 -25.84 7.56 -10.93
CA GLU A 108 -27.18 7.58 -10.33
C GLU A 108 -27.76 9.01 -10.19
N LEU A 109 -26.91 10.01 -9.96
CA LEU A 109 -27.33 11.42 -9.90
C LEU A 109 -27.52 12.02 -11.31
N ARG A 110 -26.72 11.61 -12.29
CA ARG A 110 -26.76 12.17 -13.64
C ARG A 110 -28.08 11.87 -14.36
N THR A 111 -28.60 10.68 -14.23
CA THR A 111 -29.81 10.24 -14.93
C THR A 111 -31.02 11.09 -14.58
N PRO A 112 -31.46 11.21 -13.31
CA PRO A 112 -32.60 12.05 -12.96
C PRO A 112 -32.35 13.54 -13.28
N LEU A 113 -31.12 14.00 -13.14
CA LEU A 113 -30.75 15.39 -13.47
C LEU A 113 -30.98 15.69 -14.97
N HIS A 114 -30.56 14.78 -15.86
CA HIS A 114 -30.79 14.95 -17.29
C HIS A 114 -32.29 14.89 -17.66
N ILE A 115 -33.08 14.06 -16.98
CA ILE A 115 -34.54 14.02 -17.19
C ILE A 115 -35.17 15.33 -16.77
N ILE A 116 -34.81 15.84 -15.59
CA ILE A 116 -35.29 17.14 -15.11
C ILE A 116 -34.94 18.26 -16.11
N GLN A 117 -33.65 18.31 -16.50
CA GLN A 117 -33.15 19.30 -17.44
C GLN A 117 -33.87 19.22 -18.79
N GLY A 118 -33.96 18.04 -19.39
CA GLY A 118 -34.61 17.83 -20.68
C GLY A 118 -36.10 18.21 -20.65
N ASN A 119 -36.81 17.86 -19.57
CA ASN A 119 -38.21 18.25 -19.41
C ASN A 119 -38.37 19.76 -19.31
N LEU A 120 -37.53 20.45 -18.54
CA LEU A 120 -37.57 21.88 -18.38
C LEU A 120 -37.18 22.64 -19.66
N GLU A 121 -36.10 22.19 -20.34
CA GLU A 121 -35.67 22.72 -21.64
C GLU A 121 -36.78 22.54 -22.69
N GLY A 122 -37.41 21.38 -22.77
CA GLY A 122 -38.49 21.11 -23.71
C GLY A 122 -39.73 22.02 -23.46
N ILE A 123 -40.02 22.36 -22.21
CA ILE A 123 -41.07 23.33 -21.85
C ILE A 123 -40.66 24.74 -22.24
N VAL A 124 -39.43 25.16 -21.96
CA VAL A 124 -38.92 26.51 -22.28
C VAL A 124 -38.89 26.73 -23.79
N ASP A 125 -38.48 25.72 -24.56
CA ASP A 125 -38.40 25.79 -26.02
C ASP A 125 -39.77 25.61 -26.71
N GLY A 126 -40.82 25.38 -25.95
CA GLY A 126 -42.19 25.21 -26.47
C GLY A 126 -42.41 23.87 -27.18
N VAL A 127 -41.51 22.89 -26.97
CA VAL A 127 -41.63 21.53 -27.50
C VAL A 127 -42.67 20.72 -26.71
N TYR A 128 -42.70 20.95 -25.38
CA TYR A 128 -43.66 20.32 -24.48
C TYR A 128 -44.64 21.38 -23.91
N GLU A 129 -45.93 21.02 -23.87
CA GLU A 129 -46.88 21.80 -23.09
C GLU A 129 -46.65 21.60 -21.60
N PRO A 130 -46.67 22.65 -20.76
CA PRO A 130 -46.48 22.57 -19.32
C PRO A 130 -47.74 21.99 -18.64
N THR A 131 -48.06 20.75 -18.98
CA THR A 131 -49.17 20.03 -18.36
C THR A 131 -48.84 19.67 -16.91
N THR A 132 -49.88 19.50 -16.10
CA THR A 132 -49.72 19.01 -14.71
C THR A 132 -48.96 17.68 -14.64
N GLU A 133 -49.13 16.83 -15.63
CA GLU A 133 -48.45 15.54 -15.74
C GLU A 133 -46.93 15.73 -15.94
N HIS A 134 -46.50 16.58 -16.90
CA HIS A 134 -45.08 16.88 -17.14
C HIS A 134 -44.40 17.49 -15.94
N ILE A 135 -45.09 18.42 -15.24
CA ILE A 135 -44.57 19.05 -14.05
C ILE A 135 -44.43 18.05 -12.90
N ASN A 136 -45.44 17.18 -12.71
CA ASN A 136 -45.38 16.14 -11.69
C ASN A 136 -44.26 15.13 -11.94
N ASN A 137 -44.03 14.69 -13.18
CA ASN A 137 -42.92 13.83 -13.53
C ASN A 137 -41.56 14.46 -13.18
N THR A 138 -41.40 15.75 -13.52
CA THR A 138 -40.18 16.49 -13.15
C THR A 138 -40.01 16.62 -11.64
N LEU A 139 -41.12 16.85 -10.91
CA LEU A 139 -41.13 16.92 -9.45
C LEU A 139 -40.77 15.58 -8.82
N ASP A 140 -41.25 14.46 -9.38
CA ASP A 140 -40.94 13.14 -8.84
C ASP A 140 -39.47 12.76 -9.05
N GLU A 141 -38.84 13.12 -10.17
CA GLU A 141 -37.39 13.02 -10.35
C GLU A 141 -36.59 13.88 -9.34
N THR A 142 -37.09 15.08 -9.04
CA THR A 142 -36.49 15.96 -8.02
C THR A 142 -36.57 15.32 -6.63
N LYS A 143 -37.69 14.68 -6.28
CA LYS A 143 -37.85 13.94 -5.01
C LYS A 143 -36.94 12.70 -4.95
N LEU A 144 -36.77 12.01 -6.08
CA LEU A 144 -35.82 10.89 -6.18
C LEU A 144 -34.39 11.37 -5.88
N LEU A 145 -33.98 12.46 -6.52
CA LEU A 145 -32.65 13.06 -6.33
C LEU A 145 -32.42 13.49 -4.86
N ALA A 146 -33.44 14.10 -4.22
CA ALA A 146 -33.38 14.45 -2.80
C ALA A 146 -33.21 13.21 -1.89
N ARG A 147 -33.88 12.10 -2.21
CA ARG A 147 -33.71 10.84 -1.47
C ARG A 147 -32.31 10.29 -1.63
N LEU A 148 -31.77 10.24 -2.85
CA LEU A 148 -30.40 9.78 -3.10
C LEU A 148 -29.35 10.59 -2.31
N VAL A 149 -29.51 11.92 -2.25
CA VAL A 149 -28.61 12.78 -1.46
C VAL A 149 -28.71 12.46 0.03
N ASN A 150 -29.91 12.25 0.57
CA ASN A 150 -30.10 11.88 1.98
C ASN A 150 -29.51 10.49 2.29
N ASP A 151 -29.64 9.52 1.38
CA ASP A 151 -29.06 8.18 1.54
C ASP A 151 -27.54 8.24 1.54
N LEU A 152 -26.93 9.08 0.68
CA LEU A 152 -25.49 9.32 0.66
C LEU A 152 -25.01 10.00 1.94
N GLN A 153 -25.75 10.96 2.47
CA GLN A 153 -25.43 11.58 3.74
C GLN A 153 -25.49 10.56 4.90
N THR A 154 -26.49 9.71 4.91
CA THR A 154 -26.64 8.64 5.89
C THR A 154 -25.47 7.64 5.82
N LEU A 155 -25.07 7.24 4.59
CA LEU A 155 -23.92 6.38 4.36
C LEU A 155 -22.63 7.03 4.88
N SER A 156 -22.40 8.30 4.57
CA SER A 156 -21.24 9.05 5.05
C SER A 156 -21.17 9.13 6.57
N LEU A 157 -22.32 9.35 7.23
CA LEU A 157 -22.39 9.33 8.71
C LEU A 157 -22.13 7.95 9.28
N ALA A 158 -22.57 6.88 8.61
CA ALA A 158 -22.32 5.52 9.03
C ALA A 158 -20.82 5.16 8.89
N GLU A 159 -20.19 5.51 7.77
CA GLU A 159 -18.76 5.27 7.54
C GLU A 159 -17.86 6.01 8.55
N THR A 160 -18.25 7.22 8.96
CA THR A 160 -17.51 8.00 9.97
C THR A 160 -17.87 7.61 11.42
N GLY A 161 -18.79 6.65 11.61
CA GLY A 161 -19.27 6.27 12.94
C GLY A 161 -20.08 7.35 13.66
N GLN A 162 -20.56 8.36 12.93
CA GLN A 162 -21.34 9.49 13.47
C GLN A 162 -22.86 9.31 13.30
N LEU A 163 -23.30 8.16 12.80
CA LEU A 163 -24.73 7.87 12.65
C LEU A 163 -25.38 7.81 14.04
N PRO A 164 -26.38 8.68 14.34
CA PRO A 164 -27.06 8.65 15.62
C PRO A 164 -27.95 7.40 15.70
N LEU A 165 -27.54 6.42 16.52
CA LEU A 165 -28.34 5.24 16.79
C LEU A 165 -29.24 5.47 17.98
N HIS A 166 -30.54 5.24 17.80
CA HIS A 166 -31.54 5.28 18.88
C HIS A 166 -32.02 3.85 19.17
N PRO A 167 -31.31 3.06 19.99
CA PRO A 167 -31.70 1.70 20.28
C PRO A 167 -33.01 1.69 21.08
N THR A 168 -34.04 1.01 20.55
CA THR A 168 -35.30 0.77 21.20
C THR A 168 -35.46 -0.72 21.48
N ARG A 169 -36.11 -1.07 22.61
CA ARG A 169 -36.48 -2.46 22.92
C ARG A 169 -37.71 -2.82 22.10
N PHE A 170 -37.67 -3.94 21.38
CA PHE A 170 -38.82 -4.50 20.70
C PHE A 170 -38.91 -6.01 20.98
N LEU A 171 -40.10 -6.56 20.88
CA LEU A 171 -40.32 -8.00 20.96
C LEU A 171 -39.98 -8.64 19.62
N LEU A 172 -39.15 -9.68 19.64
CA LEU A 172 -38.76 -10.41 18.42
C LEU A 172 -39.96 -10.97 17.65
N ALA A 173 -41.06 -11.27 18.37
CA ALA A 173 -42.31 -11.73 17.77
C ALA A 173 -42.97 -10.71 16.86
N ASP A 174 -42.81 -9.41 17.11
CA ASP A 174 -43.37 -8.33 16.31
C ASP A 174 -42.64 -8.12 14.95
N LEU A 175 -41.47 -8.74 14.78
CA LEU A 175 -40.66 -8.66 13.57
C LEU A 175 -40.92 -9.84 12.62
N LEU A 176 -41.61 -10.91 13.09
CA LEU A 176 -41.83 -12.15 12.33
C LEU A 176 -43.27 -12.28 11.80
N THR A 177 -44.08 -11.23 11.99
CA THR A 177 -45.43 -11.09 11.44
C THR A 177 -45.43 -10.17 10.21
#